data_d54160ab5534debe95733bc7adfef365
#
_entry.id   d54160ab5534debe95733bc7adfef365
#
_cell.length_a   1.000
_cell.length_b   1.000
_cell.length_c   1.000
_cell.angle_alpha   90.00
_cell.angle_beta   90.00
_cell.angle_gamma   90.00
#
_symmetry.space_group_name_H-M   'P 1'
#
loop_
_entity.id
_entity.type
_entity.pdbx_description
1 polymer ?
#
loop_
_entity_poly.entity_id
_entity_poly.type
_entity_poly.pdbx_seq_one_letter_code
_entity_poly.pdbx_strand_id
1 'polypeptide(L)'
;MTQGAGSDKNAAQIIANLSFVGQKPTGLATYAINLASELNLSGLTLLAPPALHHHTQSRQPCYEIPGGMSAEEGKAGHFRRLKWSQFQLPGIYRQLQSDLLFSLVPEAPIEAKCRSIVMVHDLIPLRFPRWTSPLFHYARLYVPQVLKQAEHILCNSQATAQDICNFYGIPASKITPVLLSHDSRHFRILDWPIEGMAMDYSSKSATSHRPYFFYIGRHDPYKNLLRLIRAFAALPSPQNYDLLIAGSPDLRYTPLLKQQAIELGVSEQIKFLDYVAYDQLPGLLHESIALVYPSLWEGFGFPVLEAMACGAPVITSNLSSLSEVAGDAAILINPYDEQALTDAMAQVATDDQVRKDLRSAGLKRSSQFSWAKTGQQTAAVLQRFL
;
A
#
# COMPACT_ATOMS: atom_id res chain seq x y z
N MET A 1 42.91 25.65 -11.71
CA MET A 1 42.05 25.53 -12.91
C MET A 1 40.87 24.70 -12.52
N THR A 2 39.78 25.35 -12.10
CA THR A 2 38.53 24.74 -11.69
C THR A 2 37.68 24.61 -12.95
N GLN A 3 37.50 23.38 -13.45
CA GLN A 3 36.55 23.11 -14.51
C GLN A 3 35.14 23.22 -13.89
N GLY A 4 34.41 24.26 -14.26
CA GLY A 4 33.00 24.43 -13.96
C GLY A 4 32.21 23.31 -14.63
N ALA A 5 31.43 22.58 -13.85
CA ALA A 5 30.40 21.70 -14.36
C ALA A 5 29.38 22.57 -15.12
N GLY A 6 29.40 22.47 -16.44
CA GLY A 6 28.39 23.10 -17.29
C GLY A 6 27.03 22.47 -16.96
N SER A 7 26.14 23.24 -16.31
CA SER A 7 24.74 22.87 -16.21
C SER A 7 24.17 22.85 -17.62
N ASP A 8 23.68 21.70 -18.03
CA ASP A 8 22.94 21.51 -19.28
C ASP A 8 21.64 22.35 -19.19
N LYS A 9 21.69 23.58 -19.64
CA LYS A 9 20.59 24.56 -19.57
C LYS A 9 19.36 24.20 -20.39
N ASN A 10 19.34 23.02 -21.01
CA ASN A 10 18.27 22.54 -21.88
C ASN A 10 17.45 21.36 -21.32
N ALA A 11 17.76 20.84 -20.13
CA ALA A 11 16.96 19.80 -19.54
C ALA A 11 15.71 20.38 -18.90
N ALA A 12 14.54 19.85 -19.24
CA ALA A 12 13.27 20.25 -18.63
C ALA A 12 13.33 20.02 -17.10
N GLN A 13 12.77 20.97 -16.34
CA GLN A 13 12.81 20.96 -14.88
C GLN A 13 11.54 20.33 -14.31
N ILE A 14 11.69 19.25 -13.55
CA ILE A 14 10.58 18.53 -12.91
C ILE A 14 10.72 18.67 -11.39
N ILE A 15 9.62 18.92 -10.70
CA ILE A 15 9.55 18.80 -9.25
C ILE A 15 8.64 17.65 -8.85
N ALA A 16 9.08 16.81 -7.90
CA ALA A 16 8.29 15.72 -7.33
C ALA A 16 7.86 16.07 -5.90
N ASN A 17 6.54 16.05 -5.65
CA ASN A 17 5.97 16.43 -4.36
C ASN A 17 5.90 15.24 -3.39
N LEU A 18 6.76 15.23 -2.36
CA LEU A 18 6.82 14.25 -1.28
C LEU A 18 6.35 14.82 0.07
N SER A 19 5.59 15.90 0.09
CA SER A 19 5.18 16.63 1.31
C SER A 19 4.40 15.79 2.33
N PHE A 20 3.80 14.70 1.90
CA PHE A 20 3.00 13.79 2.74
C PHE A 20 3.83 12.74 3.48
N VAL A 21 5.12 12.62 3.19
CA VAL A 21 6.00 11.64 3.81
C VAL A 21 6.36 12.08 5.23
N GLY A 22 6.15 11.19 6.19
CA GLY A 22 6.50 11.38 7.61
C GLY A 22 7.63 10.46 8.06
N GLN A 23 7.83 10.38 9.37
CA GLN A 23 8.88 9.55 9.97
C GLN A 23 8.49 8.06 10.04
N LYS A 24 7.19 7.77 10.19
CA LYS A 24 6.71 6.39 10.30
C LYS A 24 6.41 5.82 8.91
N PRO A 25 6.87 4.59 8.62
CA PRO A 25 6.56 3.95 7.36
C PRO A 25 5.05 3.68 7.25
N THR A 26 4.45 4.21 6.19
CA THR A 26 3.09 3.89 5.75
C THR A 26 3.18 3.38 4.32
N GLY A 27 2.15 2.70 3.81
CA GLY A 27 2.16 2.24 2.42
C GLY A 27 2.45 3.37 1.42
N LEU A 28 1.91 4.59 1.67
CA LEU A 28 2.19 5.77 0.85
C LEU A 28 3.64 6.27 1.00
N ALA A 29 4.18 6.26 2.22
CA ALA A 29 5.57 6.65 2.45
C ALA A 29 6.53 5.65 1.80
N THR A 30 6.27 4.35 1.95
CA THR A 30 7.03 3.27 1.30
C THR A 30 7.05 3.45 -0.23
N TYR A 31 5.88 3.72 -0.84
CA TYR A 31 5.80 4.04 -2.26
C TYR A 31 6.68 5.23 -2.62
N ALA A 32 6.52 6.37 -1.93
CA ALA A 32 7.23 7.59 -2.27
C ALA A 32 8.76 7.47 -2.15
N ILE A 33 9.24 6.82 -1.08
CA ILE A 33 10.66 6.62 -0.82
C ILE A 33 11.29 5.71 -1.88
N ASN A 34 10.66 4.57 -2.15
CA ASN A 34 11.19 3.62 -3.12
C ASN A 34 11.13 4.18 -4.54
N LEU A 35 10.02 4.83 -4.92
CA LEU A 35 9.92 5.45 -6.24
C LEU A 35 10.96 6.58 -6.41
N ALA A 36 11.13 7.45 -5.42
CA ALA A 36 12.10 8.54 -5.48
C ALA A 36 13.55 8.03 -5.65
N SER A 37 13.86 6.86 -5.11
CA SER A 37 15.18 6.22 -5.26
C SER A 37 15.39 5.65 -6.68
N GLU A 38 14.33 5.26 -7.37
CA GLU A 38 14.38 4.63 -8.69
C GLU A 38 14.05 5.60 -9.85
N LEU A 39 13.51 6.78 -9.55
CA LEU A 39 13.29 7.81 -10.57
C LEU A 39 14.62 8.41 -11.01
N ASN A 40 15.08 7.97 -12.17
CA ASN A 40 16.29 8.52 -12.81
C ASN A 40 15.88 9.43 -13.98
N LEU A 41 15.60 10.71 -13.65
CA LEU A 41 15.24 11.73 -14.62
C LEU A 41 16.18 12.92 -14.50
N SER A 42 16.70 13.39 -15.63
CA SER A 42 17.44 14.66 -15.68
C SER A 42 16.50 15.81 -15.32
N GLY A 43 16.98 16.77 -14.52
CA GLY A 43 16.21 17.91 -14.10
C GLY A 43 15.15 17.64 -13.02
N LEU A 44 15.12 16.45 -12.41
CA LEU A 44 14.22 16.14 -11.31
C LEU A 44 14.74 16.70 -9.98
N THR A 45 13.90 17.44 -9.27
CA THR A 45 14.12 17.91 -7.90
C THR A 45 13.01 17.39 -6.98
N LEU A 46 13.39 16.79 -5.86
CA LEU A 46 12.43 16.28 -4.87
C LEU A 46 12.05 17.40 -3.89
N LEU A 47 10.76 17.67 -3.73
CA LEU A 47 10.25 18.53 -2.66
C LEU A 47 9.98 17.67 -1.43
N ALA A 48 10.86 17.70 -0.45
CA ALA A 48 10.81 16.77 0.67
C ALA A 48 11.00 17.44 2.03
N PRO A 49 10.28 16.98 3.08
CA PRO A 49 10.54 17.44 4.44
C PRO A 49 11.88 16.90 4.96
N PRO A 50 12.52 17.56 5.96
CA PRO A 50 13.82 17.14 6.51
C PRO A 50 13.87 15.68 6.96
N ALA A 51 12.76 15.16 7.46
CA ALA A 51 12.64 13.76 7.89
C ALA A 51 12.98 12.76 6.77
N LEU A 52 12.83 13.13 5.51
CA LEU A 52 13.09 12.24 4.38
C LEU A 52 14.58 12.14 4.03
N HIS A 53 15.41 13.13 4.40
CA HIS A 53 16.84 13.15 4.08
C HIS A 53 17.58 11.91 4.64
N HIS A 54 17.07 11.31 5.72
CA HIS A 54 17.65 10.10 6.32
C HIS A 54 17.14 8.80 5.70
N HIS A 55 16.09 8.84 4.87
CA HIS A 55 15.41 7.65 4.35
C HIS A 55 15.58 7.45 2.84
N THR A 56 15.94 8.49 2.08
CA THR A 56 16.14 8.35 0.63
C THR A 56 17.60 8.11 0.31
N GLN A 57 17.87 7.02 -0.39
CA GLN A 57 19.13 6.80 -1.14
C GLN A 57 19.06 7.49 -2.52
N SER A 58 18.14 8.44 -2.70
CA SER A 58 17.98 9.15 -3.97
C SER A 58 19.21 10.01 -4.26
N ARG A 59 19.68 9.94 -5.50
CA ARG A 59 20.76 10.79 -6.03
C ARG A 59 20.23 12.14 -6.55
N GLN A 60 18.90 12.35 -6.49
CA GLN A 60 18.25 13.54 -7.01
C GLN A 60 18.42 14.74 -6.06
N PRO A 61 18.57 15.96 -6.58
CA PRO A 61 18.52 17.17 -5.78
C PRO A 61 17.27 17.24 -4.92
N CYS A 62 17.40 17.75 -3.69
CA CYS A 62 16.29 17.91 -2.78
C CYS A 62 16.11 19.40 -2.44
N TYR A 63 14.88 19.88 -2.59
CA TYR A 63 14.44 21.18 -2.10
C TYR A 63 13.66 20.95 -0.81
N GLU A 64 14.15 21.53 0.28
CA GLU A 64 13.56 21.36 1.60
C GLU A 64 12.24 22.13 1.72
N ILE A 65 11.22 21.44 2.22
CA ILE A 65 9.88 21.99 2.48
C ILE A 65 9.50 21.81 3.95
N PRO A 66 8.52 22.60 4.46
CA PRO A 66 8.07 22.46 5.85
C PRO A 66 7.61 21.04 6.18
N GLY A 67 7.94 20.55 7.38
CA GLY A 67 7.42 19.31 7.93
C GLY A 67 5.98 19.43 8.48
N GLY A 68 5.50 18.37 9.12
CA GLY A 68 4.19 18.35 9.81
C GLY A 68 2.98 18.28 8.87
N MET A 69 3.18 17.78 7.64
CA MET A 69 2.13 17.60 6.62
C MET A 69 1.80 16.13 6.36
N SER A 70 2.37 15.22 7.13
CA SER A 70 2.15 13.78 7.00
C SER A 70 0.86 13.30 7.68
N ALA A 71 0.51 12.02 7.44
CA ALA A 71 -0.61 11.36 8.08
C ALA A 71 -0.43 11.19 9.61
N GLU A 72 0.80 11.25 10.11
CA GLU A 72 1.12 11.17 11.54
C GLU A 72 0.48 12.32 12.34
N GLU A 73 0.36 13.48 11.71
CA GLU A 73 -0.29 14.66 12.25
C GLU A 73 -1.83 14.64 12.09
N GLY A 74 -2.37 13.52 11.65
CA GLY A 74 -3.79 13.32 11.48
C GLY A 74 -4.46 14.35 10.55
N LYS A 75 -5.67 14.80 10.92
CA LYS A 75 -6.45 15.76 10.11
C LYS A 75 -5.74 17.11 9.95
N ALA A 76 -5.00 17.55 10.97
CA ALA A 76 -4.29 18.84 10.95
C ALA A 76 -3.15 18.80 9.91
N GLY A 77 -2.38 17.71 9.84
CA GLY A 77 -1.34 17.51 8.84
C GLY A 77 -1.89 17.52 7.42
N HIS A 78 -2.98 16.81 7.18
CA HIS A 78 -3.66 16.80 5.88
C HIS A 78 -4.13 18.21 5.48
N PHE A 79 -4.74 18.97 6.38
CA PHE A 79 -5.19 20.31 6.10
C PHE A 79 -4.02 21.28 5.81
N ARG A 80 -2.92 21.18 6.60
CA ARG A 80 -1.70 21.96 6.35
C ARG A 80 -1.12 21.67 4.97
N ARG A 81 -1.09 20.38 4.57
CA ARG A 81 -0.60 19.97 3.26
C ARG A 81 -1.46 20.52 2.12
N LEU A 82 -2.78 20.44 2.22
CA LEU A 82 -3.68 21.03 1.24
C LEU A 82 -3.47 22.55 1.10
N LYS A 83 -3.38 23.27 2.24
CA LYS A 83 -3.11 24.70 2.24
C LYS A 83 -1.74 25.01 1.60
N TRP A 84 -0.72 24.25 1.96
CA TRP A 84 0.62 24.41 1.38
C TRP A 84 0.61 24.17 -0.14
N SER A 85 -0.05 23.13 -0.59
CA SER A 85 -0.17 22.79 -2.03
C SER A 85 -0.86 23.89 -2.82
N GLN A 86 -1.84 24.62 -2.23
CA GLN A 86 -2.55 25.67 -2.93
C GLN A 86 -1.78 27.01 -2.94
N PHE A 87 -1.12 27.37 -1.84
CA PHE A 87 -0.60 28.72 -1.66
C PHE A 87 0.93 28.85 -1.74
N GLN A 88 1.68 27.81 -1.38
CA GLN A 88 3.16 27.86 -1.37
C GLN A 88 3.77 27.11 -2.55
N LEU A 89 3.26 25.95 -2.91
CA LEU A 89 3.77 25.14 -4.01
C LEU A 89 3.83 25.89 -5.36
N PRO A 90 2.86 26.75 -5.75
CA PRO A 90 2.98 27.55 -6.97
C PRO A 90 4.16 28.52 -6.97
N GLY A 91 4.52 29.03 -5.80
CA GLY A 91 5.70 29.88 -5.62
C GLY A 91 7.00 29.11 -5.86
N ILE A 92 7.11 27.92 -5.26
CA ILE A 92 8.27 27.01 -5.43
C ILE A 92 8.38 26.56 -6.89
N TYR A 93 7.27 26.19 -7.53
CA TYR A 93 7.22 25.81 -8.94
C TYR A 93 7.83 26.91 -9.84
N ARG A 94 7.46 28.16 -9.63
CA ARG A 94 8.02 29.32 -10.37
C ARG A 94 9.47 29.62 -10.03
N GLN A 95 9.83 29.54 -8.74
CA GLN A 95 11.20 29.79 -8.25
C GLN A 95 12.19 28.81 -8.86
N LEU A 96 11.80 27.52 -8.97
CA LEU A 96 12.61 26.47 -9.56
C LEU A 96 12.49 26.41 -11.08
N GLN A 97 11.74 27.33 -11.70
CA GLN A 97 11.48 27.35 -13.15
C GLN A 97 11.02 25.99 -13.70
N SER A 98 10.13 25.33 -12.93
CA SER A 98 9.71 23.97 -13.24
C SER A 98 8.74 23.93 -14.43
N ASP A 99 8.93 22.96 -15.31
CA ASP A 99 8.06 22.68 -16.45
C ASP A 99 6.92 21.72 -16.11
N LEU A 100 7.14 20.86 -15.09
CA LEU A 100 6.19 19.84 -14.69
C LEU A 100 6.26 19.58 -13.18
N LEU A 101 5.10 19.50 -12.54
CA LEU A 101 4.91 18.99 -11.20
C LEU A 101 4.47 17.53 -11.25
N PHE A 102 5.23 16.62 -10.67
CA PHE A 102 4.79 15.27 -10.38
C PHE A 102 4.35 15.18 -8.91
N SER A 103 3.07 15.05 -8.67
CA SER A 103 2.54 14.85 -7.32
C SER A 103 2.25 13.38 -7.07
N LEU A 104 2.92 12.78 -6.09
CA LEU A 104 2.79 11.37 -5.74
C LEU A 104 1.48 11.04 -4.99
N VAL A 105 0.63 12.04 -4.83
CA VAL A 105 -0.75 11.95 -4.30
C VAL A 105 -1.66 12.83 -5.16
N PRO A 106 -3.00 12.67 -5.13
CA PRO A 106 -3.90 13.46 -5.96
C PRO A 106 -4.10 14.89 -5.44
N GLU A 107 -2.97 15.59 -5.24
CA GLU A 107 -2.92 16.96 -4.73
C GLU A 107 -2.03 17.83 -5.62
N ALA A 108 -2.61 18.86 -6.18
CA ALA A 108 -1.91 19.87 -6.97
C ALA A 108 -2.61 21.23 -6.80
N PRO A 109 -1.94 22.35 -7.11
CA PRO A 109 -2.58 23.67 -7.11
C PRO A 109 -3.74 23.70 -8.08
N ILE A 110 -4.90 24.17 -7.62
CA ILE A 110 -6.07 24.39 -8.47
C ILE A 110 -5.97 25.82 -9.03
N GLU A 111 -6.31 26.02 -10.31
CA GLU A 111 -6.30 27.32 -11.01
C GLU A 111 -4.92 27.99 -11.13
N ALA A 112 -3.86 27.39 -10.60
CA ALA A 112 -2.50 27.86 -10.84
C ALA A 112 -1.97 27.33 -12.18
N LYS A 113 -1.14 28.11 -12.87
CA LYS A 113 -0.48 27.69 -14.12
C LYS A 113 0.68 26.72 -13.85
N CYS A 114 0.38 25.62 -13.15
CA CYS A 114 1.33 24.54 -12.86
C CYS A 114 0.88 23.29 -13.65
N ARG A 115 1.60 22.94 -14.71
CA ARG A 115 1.37 21.66 -15.39
C ARG A 115 1.66 20.54 -14.42
N SER A 116 0.78 19.57 -14.28
CA SER A 116 0.93 18.53 -13.29
C SER A 116 0.53 17.14 -13.79
N ILE A 117 1.26 16.14 -13.31
CA ILE A 117 0.89 14.72 -13.33
C ILE A 117 0.70 14.31 -11.88
N VAL A 118 -0.37 13.58 -11.60
CA VAL A 118 -0.70 13.18 -10.22
C VAL A 118 -0.89 11.67 -10.12
N MET A 119 -0.57 11.12 -8.95
CA MET A 119 -0.78 9.71 -8.62
C MET A 119 -2.04 9.54 -7.78
N VAL A 120 -2.87 8.56 -8.15
CA VAL A 120 -4.04 8.13 -7.38
C VAL A 120 -3.81 6.71 -6.89
N HIS A 121 -3.87 6.49 -5.58
CA HIS A 121 -3.62 5.19 -4.99
C HIS A 121 -4.89 4.35 -4.79
N ASP A 122 -5.98 4.98 -4.43
CA ASP A 122 -7.31 4.38 -4.33
C ASP A 122 -8.41 5.44 -4.29
N LEU A 123 -9.65 4.99 -4.43
CA LEU A 123 -10.86 5.77 -4.21
C LEU A 123 -11.79 5.08 -3.20
N ILE A 124 -11.21 4.37 -2.24
CA ILE A 124 -11.92 3.68 -1.15
C ILE A 124 -12.91 4.60 -0.42
N PRO A 125 -12.61 5.89 -0.15
CA PRO A 125 -13.59 6.79 0.50
C PRO A 125 -14.86 7.00 -0.30
N LEU A 126 -14.84 6.86 -1.64
CA LEU A 126 -16.02 6.96 -2.50
C LEU A 126 -16.75 5.62 -2.63
N ARG A 127 -16.02 4.52 -2.62
CA ARG A 127 -16.57 3.17 -2.77
C ARG A 127 -17.27 2.71 -1.48
N PHE A 128 -16.73 3.10 -0.32
CA PHE A 128 -17.28 2.86 1.01
C PHE A 128 -17.53 4.19 1.72
N PRO A 129 -18.55 4.95 1.28
CA PRO A 129 -18.73 6.33 1.70
C PRO A 129 -19.10 6.42 3.19
N ARG A 130 -18.35 7.27 3.88
CA ARG A 130 -18.67 7.71 5.24
C ARG A 130 -18.87 9.21 5.19
N TRP A 131 -20.11 9.64 5.12
CA TRP A 131 -20.53 11.02 4.91
C TRP A 131 -19.95 12.02 5.93
N THR A 132 -19.64 11.55 7.14
CA THR A 132 -19.01 12.37 8.19
C THR A 132 -17.48 12.41 8.07
N SER A 133 -16.88 11.67 7.14
CA SER A 133 -15.44 11.59 6.98
C SER A 133 -14.91 12.75 6.13
N PRO A 134 -13.91 13.51 6.62
CA PRO A 134 -13.21 14.50 5.78
C PRO A 134 -12.61 13.92 4.51
N LEU A 135 -12.13 12.65 4.54
CA LEU A 135 -11.58 11.97 3.37
C LEU A 135 -12.64 11.73 2.29
N PHE A 136 -13.90 11.47 2.67
CA PHE A 136 -14.98 11.37 1.70
C PHE A 136 -15.19 12.71 0.95
N HIS A 137 -15.26 13.82 1.69
CA HIS A 137 -15.43 15.13 1.08
C HIS A 137 -14.21 15.54 0.25
N TYR A 138 -13.00 15.24 0.72
CA TYR A 138 -11.78 15.42 -0.05
C TYR A 138 -11.82 14.67 -1.39
N ALA A 139 -12.13 13.36 -1.36
CA ALA A 139 -12.24 12.55 -2.56
C ALA A 139 -13.37 13.02 -3.48
N ARG A 140 -14.52 13.47 -2.92
CA ARG A 140 -15.69 13.88 -3.71
C ARG A 140 -15.56 15.28 -4.32
N LEU A 141 -14.92 16.23 -3.64
CA LEU A 141 -14.96 17.64 -4.01
C LEU A 141 -13.61 18.18 -4.53
N TYR A 142 -12.50 17.81 -3.90
CA TYR A 142 -11.18 18.33 -4.24
C TYR A 142 -10.48 17.49 -5.31
N VAL A 143 -10.40 16.19 -5.12
CA VAL A 143 -9.69 15.29 -6.06
C VAL A 143 -10.16 15.44 -7.51
N PRO A 144 -11.48 15.48 -7.84
CA PRO A 144 -11.91 15.59 -9.22
C PRO A 144 -11.47 16.90 -9.89
N GLN A 145 -11.31 17.99 -9.15
CA GLN A 145 -10.81 19.26 -9.68
C GLN A 145 -9.33 19.11 -10.09
N VAL A 146 -8.52 18.51 -9.22
CA VAL A 146 -7.12 18.22 -9.51
C VAL A 146 -6.98 17.30 -10.72
N LEU A 147 -7.75 16.20 -10.78
CA LEU A 147 -7.66 15.22 -11.87
C LEU A 147 -8.11 15.79 -13.23
N LYS A 148 -9.13 16.66 -13.24
CA LYS A 148 -9.59 17.35 -14.46
C LYS A 148 -8.50 18.26 -15.02
N GLN A 149 -7.80 18.98 -14.15
CA GLN A 149 -6.76 19.93 -14.53
C GLN A 149 -5.42 19.25 -14.88
N ALA A 150 -5.07 18.13 -14.23
CA ALA A 150 -3.81 17.43 -14.46
C ALA A 150 -3.63 17.08 -15.96
N GLU A 151 -2.39 17.15 -16.46
CA GLU A 151 -2.05 16.72 -17.83
C GLU A 151 -2.27 15.21 -17.99
N HIS A 152 -1.91 14.44 -16.98
CA HIS A 152 -2.05 12.99 -16.95
C HIS A 152 -2.21 12.48 -15.51
N ILE A 153 -2.71 11.26 -15.38
CA ILE A 153 -2.95 10.61 -14.11
C ILE A 153 -2.24 9.26 -14.11
N LEU A 154 -1.43 9.03 -13.08
CA LEU A 154 -0.91 7.72 -12.76
C LEU A 154 -1.79 7.07 -11.69
N CYS A 155 -1.90 5.76 -11.72
CA CYS A 155 -2.51 4.98 -10.65
C CYS A 155 -1.78 3.64 -10.48
N ASN A 156 -2.03 2.94 -9.39
CA ASN A 156 -1.27 1.74 -9.02
C ASN A 156 -1.89 0.43 -9.51
N SER A 157 -3.05 0.47 -10.17
CA SER A 157 -3.75 -0.72 -10.69
C SER A 157 -4.77 -0.37 -11.76
N GLN A 158 -5.18 -1.35 -12.55
CA GLN A 158 -6.31 -1.22 -13.50
C GLN A 158 -7.63 -0.98 -12.74
N ALA A 159 -7.81 -1.61 -11.57
CA ALA A 159 -8.98 -1.39 -10.74
C ALA A 159 -9.09 0.08 -10.29
N THR A 160 -7.98 0.70 -9.89
CA THR A 160 -7.97 2.14 -9.56
C THR A 160 -8.22 3.01 -10.80
N ALA A 161 -7.68 2.65 -11.97
CA ALA A 161 -7.97 3.35 -13.22
C ALA A 161 -9.46 3.31 -13.56
N GLN A 162 -10.08 2.13 -13.41
CA GLN A 162 -11.52 1.97 -13.63
C GLN A 162 -12.34 2.80 -12.64
N ASP A 163 -11.92 2.87 -11.36
CA ASP A 163 -12.58 3.72 -10.36
C ASP A 163 -12.49 5.20 -10.73
N ILE A 164 -11.35 5.68 -11.22
CA ILE A 164 -11.19 7.06 -11.69
C ILE A 164 -12.16 7.36 -12.84
N CYS A 165 -12.27 6.45 -13.81
CA CYS A 165 -13.22 6.58 -14.89
C CYS A 165 -14.67 6.62 -14.38
N ASN A 166 -15.04 5.67 -13.52
CA ASN A 166 -16.42 5.49 -13.04
C ASN A 166 -16.89 6.62 -12.13
N PHE A 167 -16.06 7.05 -11.18
CA PHE A 167 -16.45 8.06 -10.20
C PHE A 167 -16.35 9.49 -10.72
N TYR A 168 -15.40 9.76 -11.62
CA TYR A 168 -15.10 11.13 -12.04
C TYR A 168 -15.33 11.41 -13.53
N GLY A 169 -15.63 10.39 -14.33
CA GLY A 169 -15.81 10.55 -15.77
C GLY A 169 -14.53 10.95 -16.51
N ILE A 170 -13.36 10.66 -15.94
CA ILE A 170 -12.07 10.93 -16.59
C ILE A 170 -11.85 9.86 -17.68
N PRO A 171 -11.47 10.25 -18.90
CA PRO A 171 -11.24 9.29 -19.98
C PRO A 171 -10.02 8.41 -19.70
N ALA A 172 -10.10 7.12 -20.04
CA ALA A 172 -9.03 6.16 -19.82
C ALA A 172 -7.71 6.56 -20.52
N SER A 173 -7.77 7.30 -21.64
CA SER A 173 -6.59 7.83 -22.34
C SER A 173 -5.75 8.80 -21.51
N LYS A 174 -6.33 9.39 -20.46
CA LYS A 174 -5.66 10.29 -19.51
C LYS A 174 -5.05 9.56 -18.33
N ILE A 175 -5.18 8.23 -18.24
CA ILE A 175 -4.78 7.43 -17.08
C ILE A 175 -3.78 6.36 -17.50
N THR A 176 -2.71 6.20 -16.75
CA THR A 176 -1.76 5.09 -16.93
C THR A 176 -1.57 4.34 -15.62
N PRO A 177 -1.99 3.08 -15.53
CA PRO A 177 -1.66 2.22 -14.42
C PRO A 177 -0.18 1.85 -14.42
N VAL A 178 0.48 1.99 -13.27
CA VAL A 178 1.86 1.59 -13.01
C VAL A 178 1.87 0.78 -11.74
N LEU A 179 2.08 -0.53 -11.86
CA LEU A 179 2.10 -1.42 -10.71
C LEU A 179 3.27 -1.08 -9.77
N LEU A 180 3.01 -1.21 -8.49
CA LEU A 180 4.00 -0.99 -7.43
C LEU A 180 4.80 -2.27 -7.16
N SER A 181 5.71 -2.23 -6.18
CA SER A 181 6.48 -3.38 -5.75
C SER A 181 6.56 -3.45 -4.22
N HIS A 182 7.06 -4.55 -3.69
CA HIS A 182 7.44 -4.72 -2.29
C HIS A 182 8.90 -4.32 -2.07
N ASP A 183 9.33 -4.14 -0.84
CA ASP A 183 10.75 -4.02 -0.50
C ASP A 183 11.39 -5.42 -0.51
N SER A 184 12.04 -5.77 -1.62
CA SER A 184 12.68 -7.08 -1.81
C SER A 184 13.90 -7.32 -0.91
N ARG A 185 14.44 -6.28 -0.26
CA ARG A 185 15.53 -6.44 0.73
C ARG A 185 14.96 -6.95 2.06
N HIS A 186 13.72 -6.60 2.34
CA HIS A 186 13.03 -6.90 3.57
C HIS A 186 12.11 -8.13 3.42
N PHE A 187 11.20 -8.11 2.44
CA PHE A 187 10.30 -9.24 2.16
C PHE A 187 10.95 -10.19 1.15
N ARG A 188 11.47 -11.30 1.68
CA ARG A 188 12.14 -12.36 0.92
C ARG A 188 12.07 -13.67 1.70
N ILE A 189 12.44 -14.77 1.06
CA ILE A 189 12.68 -16.02 1.79
C ILE A 189 13.82 -15.76 2.79
N LEU A 190 13.56 -16.11 4.03
CA LEU A 190 14.56 -16.09 5.08
C LEU A 190 15.28 -17.45 5.10
N ASP A 191 16.59 -17.45 5.29
CA ASP A 191 17.32 -18.64 5.66
C ASP A 191 16.94 -18.95 7.12
N TRP A 192 16.00 -19.86 7.30
CA TRP A 192 15.37 -20.18 8.60
C TRP A 192 15.97 -21.45 9.20
N PRO A 193 16.13 -21.56 10.55
CA PRO A 193 15.69 -20.58 11.56
C PRO A 193 16.74 -19.46 11.78
N ILE A 194 16.29 -18.23 11.94
CA ILE A 194 17.15 -17.16 12.44
C ILE A 194 17.36 -17.44 13.93
N GLU A 195 18.57 -17.86 14.33
CA GLU A 195 18.95 -18.04 15.73
C GLU A 195 18.63 -16.75 16.51
N GLY A 196 17.79 -16.87 17.54
CA GLY A 196 17.36 -15.75 18.40
C GLY A 196 16.04 -15.09 18.04
N MET A 197 15.37 -15.44 16.94
CA MET A 197 13.99 -15.03 16.61
C MET A 197 12.98 -16.16 16.91
N ALA A 198 13.04 -16.75 18.11
CA ALA A 198 11.86 -17.40 18.65
C ALA A 198 10.86 -16.28 18.96
N MET A 199 9.88 -16.10 18.06
CA MET A 199 8.89 -15.04 18.25
C MET A 199 8.02 -15.38 19.45
N ASP A 200 8.29 -14.71 20.55
CA ASP A 200 7.41 -14.73 21.72
C ASP A 200 6.16 -13.90 21.42
N TYR A 201 5.15 -14.55 20.82
CA TYR A 201 3.84 -13.94 20.54
C TYR A 201 3.02 -13.68 21.80
N SER A 202 3.51 -14.12 22.94
CA SER A 202 2.85 -13.91 24.20
C SER A 202 3.86 -13.54 25.27
N SER A 203 3.77 -12.33 25.78
CA SER A 203 4.35 -11.98 27.08
C SER A 203 3.77 -12.79 28.25
N LYS A 204 2.94 -13.80 27.97
CA LYS A 204 2.34 -14.72 28.95
C LYS A 204 2.14 -16.10 28.34
N SER A 205 3.07 -17.04 28.67
CA SER A 205 2.95 -18.49 28.45
C SER A 205 3.37 -19.03 27.08
N ALA A 206 4.64 -19.37 26.97
CA ALA A 206 5.19 -20.25 25.93
C ALA A 206 4.82 -21.71 26.24
N THR A 207 3.83 -22.28 25.53
CA THR A 207 3.77 -23.75 25.28
C THR A 207 2.68 -24.04 24.26
N SER A 208 3.08 -24.55 23.11
CA SER A 208 2.38 -25.03 21.93
C SER A 208 2.04 -23.95 20.87
N HIS A 209 2.92 -23.82 19.89
CA HIS A 209 2.65 -23.05 18.67
C HIS A 209 1.72 -23.88 17.78
N ARG A 210 0.41 -23.54 17.76
CA ARG A 210 -0.49 -24.07 16.75
C ARG A 210 -0.13 -23.47 15.38
N PRO A 211 -0.22 -24.23 14.31
CA PRO A 211 -0.13 -23.65 12.96
C PRO A 211 -1.17 -22.52 12.81
N TYR A 212 -0.82 -21.44 12.12
CA TYR A 212 -1.70 -20.29 12.09
C TYR A 212 -1.91 -19.71 10.70
N PHE A 213 -3.10 -19.13 10.51
CA PHE A 213 -3.40 -18.22 9.43
C PHE A 213 -3.03 -16.79 9.85
N PHE A 214 -2.58 -16.00 8.91
CA PHE A 214 -2.15 -14.63 9.18
C PHE A 214 -2.98 -13.62 8.38
N TYR A 215 -3.36 -12.53 9.04
CA TYR A 215 -3.93 -11.34 8.44
C TYR A 215 -3.14 -10.14 8.91
N ILE A 216 -2.89 -9.18 8.00
CA ILE A 216 -2.29 -7.90 8.34
C ILE A 216 -3.04 -6.75 7.69
N GLY A 217 -3.40 -5.74 8.49
CA GLY A 217 -4.05 -4.52 8.00
C GLY A 217 -4.94 -3.86 9.04
N ARG A 218 -5.51 -2.74 8.65
CA ARG A 218 -6.49 -2.01 9.49
C ARG A 218 -7.78 -2.81 9.65
N HIS A 219 -8.53 -2.50 10.70
CA HIS A 219 -9.79 -3.20 11.00
C HIS A 219 -11.03 -2.52 10.38
N ASP A 220 -10.86 -1.79 9.28
CA ASP A 220 -11.98 -1.16 8.57
C ASP A 220 -12.92 -2.22 7.96
N PRO A 221 -14.24 -1.95 7.86
CA PRO A 221 -15.22 -2.93 7.39
C PRO A 221 -14.94 -3.51 6.00
N TYR A 222 -14.35 -2.72 5.08
CA TYR A 222 -14.01 -3.21 3.75
C TYR A 222 -12.84 -4.22 3.72
N LYS A 223 -12.11 -4.35 4.84
CA LYS A 223 -11.11 -5.40 5.03
C LYS A 223 -11.72 -6.77 5.32
N ASN A 224 -13.03 -6.80 5.61
CA ASN A 224 -13.85 -8.01 5.67
C ASN A 224 -13.52 -9.00 6.79
N LEU A 225 -12.96 -8.49 7.89
CA LEU A 225 -12.51 -9.33 9.02
C LEU A 225 -13.64 -10.10 9.70
N LEU A 226 -14.89 -9.58 9.70
CA LEU A 226 -16.03 -10.32 10.25
C LEU A 226 -16.27 -11.64 9.50
N ARG A 227 -16.17 -11.62 8.15
CA ARG A 227 -16.27 -12.85 7.36
C ARG A 227 -15.08 -13.77 7.57
N LEU A 228 -13.88 -13.21 7.68
CA LEU A 228 -12.70 -14.01 7.99
C LEU A 228 -12.85 -14.78 9.29
N ILE A 229 -13.34 -14.12 10.35
CA ILE A 229 -13.59 -14.77 11.67
C ILE A 229 -14.65 -15.87 11.56
N ARG A 230 -15.73 -15.63 10.83
CA ARG A 230 -16.77 -16.64 10.59
C ARG A 230 -16.26 -17.84 9.81
N ALA A 231 -15.55 -17.59 8.73
CA ALA A 231 -14.95 -18.63 7.91
C ALA A 231 -13.95 -19.47 8.71
N PHE A 232 -13.13 -18.82 9.56
CA PHE A 232 -12.22 -19.52 10.46
C PHE A 232 -12.97 -20.39 11.47
N ALA A 233 -14.04 -19.87 12.08
CA ALA A 233 -14.85 -20.62 13.04
C ALA A 233 -15.58 -21.81 12.40
N ALA A 234 -15.87 -21.73 11.11
CA ALA A 234 -16.53 -22.81 10.33
C ALA A 234 -15.55 -23.88 9.83
N LEU A 235 -14.25 -23.78 10.09
CA LEU A 235 -13.29 -24.83 9.76
C LEU A 235 -13.67 -26.16 10.43
N PRO A 236 -13.35 -27.33 9.85
CA PRO A 236 -13.67 -28.63 10.45
C PRO A 236 -13.09 -28.85 11.86
N SER A 237 -11.97 -28.21 12.16
CA SER A 237 -11.32 -28.30 13.47
C SER A 237 -10.59 -27.01 13.81
N PRO A 238 -11.32 -25.90 14.06
CA PRO A 238 -10.71 -24.58 14.26
C PRO A 238 -9.78 -24.54 15.48
N GLN A 239 -10.01 -25.43 16.47
CA GLN A 239 -9.16 -25.55 17.68
C GLN A 239 -7.72 -26.00 17.38
N ASN A 240 -7.44 -26.53 16.20
CA ASN A 240 -6.11 -26.99 15.79
C ASN A 240 -5.26 -25.85 15.22
N TYR A 241 -5.85 -24.70 14.96
CA TYR A 241 -5.21 -23.55 14.32
C TYR A 241 -5.36 -22.30 15.16
N ASP A 242 -4.50 -21.33 14.90
CA ASP A 242 -4.69 -19.95 15.36
C ASP A 242 -4.96 -19.02 14.15
N LEU A 243 -5.68 -17.93 14.37
CA LEU A 243 -5.82 -16.82 13.42
C LEU A 243 -5.16 -15.59 14.04
N LEU A 244 -4.02 -15.18 13.50
CA LEU A 244 -3.31 -13.98 13.93
C LEU A 244 -3.78 -12.79 13.12
N ILE A 245 -4.34 -11.78 13.77
CA ILE A 245 -4.83 -10.55 13.16
C ILE A 245 -3.91 -9.41 13.60
N ALA A 246 -2.97 -9.03 12.72
CA ALA A 246 -2.03 -7.94 12.95
C ALA A 246 -2.57 -6.62 12.41
N GLY A 247 -2.38 -5.54 13.16
CA GLY A 247 -2.74 -4.20 12.76
C GLY A 247 -3.27 -3.36 13.91
N SER A 248 -3.13 -2.05 13.77
CA SER A 248 -3.58 -1.13 14.82
C SER A 248 -5.08 -1.27 15.08
N PRO A 249 -5.50 -1.45 16.33
CA PRO A 249 -6.90 -1.56 16.68
C PRO A 249 -7.67 -0.29 16.32
N ASP A 250 -8.92 -0.47 15.87
CA ASP A 250 -9.88 0.61 15.67
C ASP A 250 -10.96 0.54 16.75
N LEU A 251 -11.11 1.61 17.53
CA LEU A 251 -12.05 1.65 18.65
C LEU A 251 -13.51 1.38 18.25
N ARG A 252 -13.85 1.53 16.97
CA ARG A 252 -15.21 1.33 16.44
C ARG A 252 -15.47 -0.10 16.01
N TYR A 253 -14.44 -0.77 15.46
CA TYR A 253 -14.60 -2.06 14.77
C TYR A 253 -13.93 -3.21 15.50
N THR A 254 -12.79 -3.01 16.13
CA THR A 254 -12.09 -4.09 16.86
C THR A 254 -12.94 -4.72 17.95
N PRO A 255 -13.74 -3.97 18.75
CA PRO A 255 -14.63 -4.58 19.74
C PRO A 255 -15.66 -5.52 19.10
N LEU A 256 -16.19 -5.17 17.91
CA LEU A 256 -17.17 -6.01 17.20
C LEU A 256 -16.53 -7.32 16.72
N LEU A 257 -15.26 -7.27 16.28
CA LEU A 257 -14.52 -8.47 15.87
C LEU A 257 -14.27 -9.41 17.05
N LYS A 258 -13.88 -8.86 18.19
CA LYS A 258 -13.67 -9.64 19.42
C LYS A 258 -14.98 -10.26 19.93
N GLN A 259 -16.08 -9.52 19.90
CA GLN A 259 -17.39 -10.01 20.27
C GLN A 259 -17.84 -11.16 19.35
N GLN A 260 -17.65 -11.03 18.04
CA GLN A 260 -17.96 -12.09 17.08
C GLN A 260 -17.15 -13.37 17.35
N ALA A 261 -15.87 -13.25 17.73
CA ALA A 261 -15.03 -14.39 18.09
C ALA A 261 -15.55 -15.13 19.34
N ILE A 262 -16.05 -14.38 20.33
CA ILE A 262 -16.66 -14.95 21.56
C ILE A 262 -17.95 -15.69 21.19
N GLU A 263 -18.83 -15.06 20.43
CA GLU A 263 -20.14 -15.63 20.02
C GLU A 263 -19.97 -16.93 19.22
N LEU A 264 -18.90 -17.06 18.46
CA LEU A 264 -18.58 -18.25 17.67
C LEU A 264 -17.74 -19.28 18.43
N GLY A 265 -17.35 -19.02 19.68
CA GLY A 265 -16.57 -19.94 20.51
C GLY A 265 -15.10 -20.11 20.08
N VAL A 266 -14.54 -19.17 19.31
CA VAL A 266 -13.14 -19.22 18.80
C VAL A 266 -12.25 -18.12 19.36
N SER A 267 -12.64 -17.48 20.44
CA SER A 267 -11.90 -16.35 21.03
C SER A 267 -10.50 -16.73 21.49
N GLU A 268 -10.27 -17.99 21.89
CA GLU A 268 -8.95 -18.47 22.30
C GLU A 268 -7.99 -18.69 21.13
N GLN A 269 -8.51 -18.96 19.93
CA GLN A 269 -7.75 -19.19 18.71
C GLN A 269 -7.43 -17.90 17.97
N ILE A 270 -8.22 -16.84 18.18
CA ILE A 270 -8.03 -15.56 17.48
C ILE A 270 -7.16 -14.63 18.31
N LYS A 271 -5.97 -14.32 17.80
CA LYS A 271 -5.00 -13.44 18.45
C LYS A 271 -4.97 -12.09 17.73
N PHE A 272 -5.42 -11.06 18.42
CA PHE A 272 -5.28 -9.69 17.94
C PHE A 272 -3.90 -9.17 18.33
N LEU A 273 -3.03 -9.04 17.34
CA LEU A 273 -1.71 -8.44 17.50
C LEU A 273 -1.85 -6.94 17.21
N ASP A 274 -1.57 -6.09 18.19
CA ASP A 274 -1.74 -4.64 18.02
C ASP A 274 -0.80 -4.09 16.93
N TYR A 275 0.43 -3.84 17.25
CA TYR A 275 1.48 -3.41 16.34
C TYR A 275 2.53 -4.50 16.22
N VAL A 276 2.76 -4.96 15.02
CA VAL A 276 3.87 -5.85 14.68
C VAL A 276 4.99 -5.00 14.10
N ALA A 277 6.18 -5.14 14.64
CA ALA A 277 7.35 -4.44 14.14
C ALA A 277 7.64 -4.87 12.70
N TYR A 278 8.09 -3.93 11.87
CA TYR A 278 8.29 -4.16 10.42
C TYR A 278 9.24 -5.33 10.16
N ASP A 279 10.31 -5.45 10.95
CA ASP A 279 11.31 -6.51 10.88
C ASP A 279 10.79 -7.90 11.26
N GLN A 280 9.68 -8.00 11.99
CA GLN A 280 9.04 -9.27 12.35
C GLN A 280 8.09 -9.80 11.26
N LEU A 281 7.61 -8.94 10.38
CA LEU A 281 6.61 -9.32 9.37
C LEU A 281 7.06 -10.45 8.44
N PRO A 282 8.31 -10.47 7.91
CA PRO A 282 8.75 -11.55 7.04
C PRO A 282 8.70 -12.93 7.70
N GLY A 283 9.07 -13.02 8.99
CA GLY A 283 9.00 -14.27 9.75
C GLY A 283 7.56 -14.74 9.95
N LEU A 284 6.66 -13.83 10.36
CA LEU A 284 5.24 -14.14 10.51
C LEU A 284 4.60 -14.63 9.22
N LEU A 285 4.94 -14.02 8.11
CA LEU A 285 4.48 -14.44 6.80
C LEU A 285 5.05 -15.80 6.43
N HIS A 286 6.36 -15.99 6.59
CA HIS A 286 7.05 -17.23 6.22
C HIS A 286 6.52 -18.47 6.95
N GLU A 287 6.22 -18.34 8.25
CA GLU A 287 5.75 -19.44 9.12
C GLU A 287 4.24 -19.67 9.03
N SER A 288 3.47 -18.74 8.46
CA SER A 288 2.03 -18.88 8.37
C SER A 288 1.63 -20.03 7.42
N ILE A 289 0.52 -20.71 7.73
CA ILE A 289 -0.15 -21.63 6.80
C ILE A 289 -0.51 -20.88 5.51
N ALA A 290 -1.05 -19.68 5.66
CA ALA A 290 -1.35 -18.75 4.58
C ALA A 290 -1.57 -17.33 5.12
N LEU A 291 -1.27 -16.33 4.29
CA LEU A 291 -1.91 -15.02 4.41
C LEU A 291 -3.36 -15.13 3.92
N VAL A 292 -4.32 -14.71 4.75
CA VAL A 292 -5.74 -14.62 4.36
C VAL A 292 -6.14 -13.15 4.28
N TYR A 293 -6.35 -12.66 3.06
CA TYR A 293 -6.57 -11.22 2.80
C TYR A 293 -7.84 -11.00 1.97
N PRO A 294 -9.04 -11.17 2.58
CA PRO A 294 -10.33 -11.21 1.88
C PRO A 294 -10.96 -9.83 1.71
N SER A 295 -10.15 -8.79 1.52
CA SER A 295 -10.62 -7.41 1.38
C SER A 295 -11.63 -7.27 0.25
N LEU A 296 -12.67 -6.46 0.48
CA LEU A 296 -13.68 -6.14 -0.53
C LEU A 296 -13.10 -5.24 -1.63
N TRP A 297 -12.13 -4.41 -1.28
CA TRP A 297 -11.46 -3.49 -2.21
C TRP A 297 -10.10 -3.03 -1.71
N GLU A 298 -9.13 -2.95 -2.63
CA GLU A 298 -7.80 -2.39 -2.41
C GLU A 298 -7.36 -1.55 -3.61
N GLY A 299 -6.50 -0.57 -3.37
CA GLY A 299 -5.84 0.16 -4.45
C GLY A 299 -4.71 -0.66 -5.10
N PHE A 300 -3.94 -1.44 -4.28
CA PHE A 300 -2.88 -2.32 -4.78
C PHE A 300 -2.89 -3.69 -4.09
N GLY A 301 -2.57 -3.77 -2.80
CA GLY A 301 -2.50 -5.02 -2.05
C GLY A 301 -1.07 -5.42 -1.69
N PHE A 302 -0.30 -4.51 -1.12
CA PHE A 302 1.05 -4.79 -0.63
C PHE A 302 1.16 -6.08 0.19
N PRO A 303 0.26 -6.37 1.17
CA PRO A 303 0.37 -7.59 1.97
C PRO A 303 0.35 -8.88 1.16
N VAL A 304 -0.41 -8.91 0.06
CA VAL A 304 -0.45 -10.07 -0.85
C VAL A 304 0.90 -10.29 -1.52
N LEU A 305 1.50 -9.22 -2.05
CA LEU A 305 2.80 -9.28 -2.72
C LEU A 305 3.94 -9.58 -1.74
N GLU A 306 3.89 -8.98 -0.54
CA GLU A 306 4.85 -9.19 0.55
C GLU A 306 4.81 -10.65 1.04
N ALA A 307 3.62 -11.23 1.21
CA ALA A 307 3.45 -12.62 1.59
C ALA A 307 4.02 -13.57 0.52
N MET A 308 3.72 -13.33 -0.75
CA MET A 308 4.28 -14.10 -1.86
C MET A 308 5.81 -14.04 -1.89
N ALA A 309 6.40 -12.87 -1.65
CA ALA A 309 7.84 -12.69 -1.60
C ALA A 309 8.50 -13.43 -0.44
N CYS A 310 7.80 -13.57 0.69
CA CYS A 310 8.23 -14.38 1.84
C CYS A 310 7.93 -15.88 1.66
N GLY A 311 7.31 -16.28 0.56
CA GLY A 311 6.92 -17.66 0.29
C GLY A 311 5.72 -18.16 1.09
N ALA A 312 4.89 -17.27 1.63
CA ALA A 312 3.61 -17.66 2.23
C ALA A 312 2.60 -18.00 1.13
N PRO A 313 1.81 -19.08 1.28
CA PRO A 313 0.60 -19.27 0.49
C PRO A 313 -0.35 -18.10 0.72
N VAL A 314 -1.13 -17.74 -0.30
CA VAL A 314 -2.05 -16.59 -0.22
C VAL A 314 -3.47 -17.02 -0.59
N ILE A 315 -4.43 -16.62 0.25
CA ILE A 315 -5.87 -16.65 -0.04
C ILE A 315 -6.33 -15.20 -0.08
N THR A 316 -6.86 -14.73 -1.21
CA THR A 316 -7.26 -13.34 -1.35
C THR A 316 -8.50 -13.18 -2.23
N SER A 317 -9.02 -11.95 -2.29
CA SER A 317 -10.21 -11.62 -3.07
C SER A 317 -9.94 -11.65 -4.58
N ASN A 318 -10.91 -12.10 -5.35
CA ASN A 318 -10.92 -12.00 -6.80
C ASN A 318 -11.36 -10.60 -7.31
N LEU A 319 -11.56 -9.63 -6.40
CA LEU A 319 -11.98 -8.27 -6.70
C LEU A 319 -10.81 -7.29 -6.64
N SER A 320 -11.01 -6.13 -7.23
CA SER A 320 -10.07 -5.00 -7.22
C SER A 320 -8.68 -5.33 -7.77
N SER A 321 -7.68 -4.63 -7.28
CA SER A 321 -6.27 -4.87 -7.60
C SER A 321 -5.71 -6.20 -7.07
N LEU A 322 -6.42 -6.86 -6.15
CA LEU A 322 -5.92 -8.09 -5.51
C LEU A 322 -5.77 -9.22 -6.53
N SER A 323 -6.72 -9.36 -7.46
CA SER A 323 -6.58 -10.31 -8.57
C SER A 323 -5.47 -9.94 -9.55
N GLU A 324 -5.24 -8.62 -9.78
CA GLU A 324 -4.14 -8.15 -10.63
C GLU A 324 -2.77 -8.43 -10.02
N VAL A 325 -2.64 -8.26 -8.70
CA VAL A 325 -1.38 -8.51 -7.97
C VAL A 325 -1.13 -10.00 -7.83
N ALA A 326 -2.14 -10.76 -7.43
CA ALA A 326 -2.01 -12.18 -7.17
C ALA A 326 -1.86 -13.00 -8.46
N GLY A 327 -2.56 -12.64 -9.53
CA GLY A 327 -2.62 -13.47 -10.74
C GLY A 327 -3.17 -14.87 -10.40
N ASP A 328 -2.50 -15.87 -10.91
CA ASP A 328 -2.76 -17.31 -10.68
C ASP A 328 -1.96 -17.91 -9.49
N ALA A 329 -1.25 -17.05 -8.74
CA ALA A 329 -0.35 -17.46 -7.66
C ALA A 329 -1.01 -17.45 -6.27
N ALA A 330 -2.33 -17.35 -6.20
CA ALA A 330 -3.12 -17.38 -4.96
C ALA A 330 -4.44 -18.10 -5.18
N ILE A 331 -5.07 -18.54 -4.09
CA ILE A 331 -6.48 -18.94 -4.14
C ILE A 331 -7.31 -17.66 -4.15
N LEU A 332 -7.97 -17.40 -5.27
CA LEU A 332 -8.86 -16.25 -5.44
C LEU A 332 -10.29 -16.63 -5.08
N ILE A 333 -10.85 -15.93 -4.09
CA ILE A 333 -12.23 -16.18 -3.61
C ILE A 333 -13.12 -14.97 -3.89
N ASN A 334 -14.42 -15.20 -4.02
CA ASN A 334 -15.39 -14.13 -3.89
C ASN A 334 -15.46 -13.72 -2.41
N PRO A 335 -15.07 -12.47 -2.04
CA PRO A 335 -14.99 -12.07 -0.63
C PRO A 335 -16.36 -11.94 0.04
N TYR A 336 -17.45 -12.06 -0.72
CA TYR A 336 -18.82 -12.12 -0.19
C TYR A 336 -19.28 -13.55 0.10
N ASP A 337 -18.56 -14.57 -0.37
CA ASP A 337 -18.84 -15.98 -0.17
C ASP A 337 -18.02 -16.52 1.00
N GLU A 338 -18.69 -16.72 2.14
CA GLU A 338 -18.05 -17.18 3.38
C GLU A 338 -17.65 -18.65 3.27
N GLN A 339 -18.45 -19.47 2.57
CA GLN A 339 -18.14 -20.89 2.36
C GLN A 339 -16.89 -21.07 1.49
N ALA A 340 -16.78 -20.31 0.38
CA ALA A 340 -15.59 -20.34 -0.46
C ALA A 340 -14.32 -19.96 0.30
N LEU A 341 -14.42 -19.00 1.23
CA LEU A 341 -13.31 -18.62 2.11
C LEU A 341 -12.95 -19.75 3.08
N THR A 342 -13.95 -20.38 3.69
CA THR A 342 -13.77 -21.54 4.60
C THR A 342 -13.10 -22.70 3.86
N ASP A 343 -13.60 -23.04 2.67
CA ASP A 343 -13.08 -24.15 1.86
C ASP A 343 -11.62 -23.91 1.44
N ALA A 344 -11.30 -22.67 1.02
CA ALA A 344 -9.94 -22.29 0.69
C ALA A 344 -8.99 -22.40 1.89
N MET A 345 -9.43 -21.95 3.07
CA MET A 345 -8.66 -22.08 4.31
C MET A 345 -8.47 -23.55 4.70
N ALA A 346 -9.53 -24.38 4.63
CA ALA A 346 -9.45 -25.79 4.93
C ALA A 346 -8.52 -26.54 3.95
N GLN A 347 -8.59 -26.23 2.66
CA GLN A 347 -7.71 -26.80 1.65
C GLN A 347 -6.24 -26.51 1.94
N VAL A 348 -5.90 -25.26 2.17
CA VAL A 348 -4.50 -24.89 2.45
C VAL A 348 -4.03 -25.45 3.79
N ALA A 349 -4.92 -25.59 4.80
CA ALA A 349 -4.56 -26.17 6.09
C ALA A 349 -4.20 -27.66 6.02
N THR A 350 -4.87 -28.42 5.13
CA THR A 350 -4.78 -29.88 5.11
C THR A 350 -3.96 -30.46 3.95
N ASP A 351 -3.72 -29.69 2.88
CA ASP A 351 -3.04 -30.16 1.67
C ASP A 351 -1.65 -29.52 1.53
N ASP A 352 -0.61 -30.29 1.85
CA ASP A 352 0.79 -29.89 1.73
C ASP A 352 1.20 -29.59 0.28
N GLN A 353 0.60 -30.29 -0.70
CA GLN A 353 0.94 -30.08 -2.10
C GLN A 353 0.43 -28.71 -2.57
N VAL A 354 -0.80 -28.38 -2.21
CA VAL A 354 -1.37 -27.06 -2.50
C VAL A 354 -0.50 -25.94 -1.89
N ARG A 355 -0.04 -26.09 -0.65
CA ARG A 355 0.88 -25.10 -0.04
C ARG A 355 2.17 -24.95 -0.82
N LYS A 356 2.79 -26.06 -1.25
CA LYS A 356 4.04 -26.05 -2.04
C LYS A 356 3.85 -25.37 -3.39
N ASP A 357 2.74 -25.67 -4.07
CA ASP A 357 2.42 -25.09 -5.37
C ASP A 357 2.17 -23.59 -5.27
N LEU A 358 1.37 -23.16 -4.29
CA LEU A 358 1.13 -21.73 -4.01
C LEU A 358 2.40 -20.98 -3.62
N ARG A 359 3.26 -21.58 -2.80
CA ARG A 359 4.56 -21.02 -2.44
C ARG A 359 5.43 -20.80 -3.69
N SER A 360 5.56 -21.82 -4.53
CA SER A 360 6.35 -21.73 -5.76
C SER A 360 5.80 -20.68 -6.73
N ALA A 361 4.48 -20.68 -6.95
CA ALA A 361 3.80 -19.73 -7.80
C ALA A 361 3.94 -18.29 -7.25
N GLY A 362 3.75 -18.10 -5.94
CA GLY A 362 3.87 -16.80 -5.26
C GLY A 362 5.26 -16.20 -5.41
N LEU A 363 6.31 -16.98 -5.19
CA LEU A 363 7.69 -16.54 -5.37
C LEU A 363 7.98 -16.12 -6.82
N LYS A 364 7.52 -16.92 -7.78
CA LYS A 364 7.62 -16.59 -9.21
C LYS A 364 6.81 -15.32 -9.54
N ARG A 365 5.64 -15.16 -8.94
CA ARG A 365 4.80 -13.97 -9.16
C ARG A 365 5.44 -12.71 -8.59
N SER A 366 5.89 -12.74 -7.34
CA SER A 366 6.51 -11.58 -6.67
C SER A 366 7.78 -11.11 -7.38
N SER A 367 8.57 -12.01 -7.99
CA SER A 367 9.77 -11.65 -8.75
C SER A 367 9.50 -10.83 -10.02
N GLN A 368 8.26 -10.77 -10.50
CA GLN A 368 7.86 -9.95 -11.65
C GLN A 368 7.68 -8.46 -11.30
N PHE A 369 7.68 -8.13 -10.00
CA PHE A 369 7.53 -6.78 -9.49
C PHE A 369 8.87 -6.26 -8.99
N SER A 370 9.21 -5.03 -9.37
CA SER A 370 10.40 -4.34 -8.87
C SER A 370 10.18 -2.84 -8.88
N TRP A 371 10.76 -2.15 -7.91
CA TRP A 371 10.72 -0.69 -7.87
C TRP A 371 11.44 -0.07 -9.06
N ALA A 372 12.49 -0.72 -9.57
CA ALA A 372 13.16 -0.30 -10.81
C ALA A 372 12.20 -0.27 -12.01
N LYS A 373 11.36 -1.30 -12.17
CA LYS A 373 10.32 -1.33 -13.21
C LYS A 373 9.26 -0.25 -12.99
N THR A 374 8.82 -0.06 -11.74
CA THR A 374 7.87 1.01 -11.38
C THR A 374 8.47 2.38 -11.70
N GLY A 375 9.74 2.63 -11.34
CA GLY A 375 10.45 3.86 -11.64
C GLY A 375 10.61 4.10 -13.13
N GLN A 376 11.02 3.08 -13.89
CA GLN A 376 11.17 3.17 -15.34
C GLN A 376 9.84 3.50 -16.03
N GLN A 377 8.74 2.83 -15.66
CA GLN A 377 7.43 3.09 -16.23
C GLN A 377 6.91 4.48 -15.88
N THR A 378 7.11 4.91 -14.62
CA THR A 378 6.77 6.26 -14.19
C THR A 378 7.57 7.31 -14.96
N ALA A 379 8.89 7.14 -15.09
CA ALA A 379 9.75 8.04 -15.84
C ALA A 379 9.32 8.15 -17.29
N ALA A 380 9.01 7.03 -17.94
CA ALA A 380 8.54 7.01 -19.35
C ALA A 380 7.22 7.78 -19.52
N VAL A 381 6.31 7.75 -18.54
CA VAL A 381 5.10 8.59 -18.59
C VAL A 381 5.45 10.06 -18.42
N LEU A 382 6.28 10.43 -17.42
CA LEU A 382 6.66 11.82 -17.18
C LEU A 382 7.34 12.44 -18.42
N GLN A 383 8.25 11.70 -19.07
CA GLN A 383 8.98 12.15 -20.27
C GLN A 383 8.07 12.51 -21.46
N ARG A 384 6.88 11.92 -21.55
CA ARG A 384 5.92 12.24 -22.64
C ARG A 384 5.33 13.66 -22.53
N PHE A 385 5.49 14.31 -21.39
CA PHE A 385 4.92 15.62 -21.09
C PHE A 385 5.98 16.71 -20.89
N LEU A 386 7.24 16.39 -21.12
CA LEU A 386 8.35 17.35 -21.15
C LEU A 386 8.61 17.83 -22.59
#